data_ec44d455bbf88fb1e01516f9dc899974
#
_entry.id   ec44d455bbf88fb1e01516f9dc899974
#
_cell.length_a   1.000
_cell.length_b   1.000
_cell.length_c   1.000
_cell.angle_alpha   90.00
_cell.angle_beta   90.00
_cell.angle_gamma   90.00
#
_symmetry.space_group_name_H-M   'P 1'
#
loop_
_entity.id
_entity.type
_entity.pdbx_description
1 polymer ?
#
loop_
_entity_poly.entity_id
_entity_poly.type
_entity_poly.pdbx_seq_one_letter_code
_entity_poly.pdbx_strand_id
1 'polypeptide(L)'
;MSIVRNTESDLEFENKIRPQELETFSGQDKIVDNLHIFIKAALMRGDSLDHVLLHGPPGLGKTTLANIIANEMHAQLRVTSGPVLDKPGDLAGLLTNLNPGDVLFIDEIHRLSPIVEEYLYSAMEDYKIDIVLDKGPSARSIQIELAPFTLIGATTRSGLLTSPLRARFGIQCHLEYYDAPVLAGIVRRSARILDVSIDDDAAHEVALRSRGTPRIANRILRRVRDFAQVTADGVITRQVADEALNRLEIDHLGLDSLDRRMLRSIIEYYSGGPVGVETLAATINEESVTLEDVYEPYLIKNGFLNRTPKGRIVTDLTYHHLGLN
;
A
#
# COMPACT_ATOMS: atom_id res chain seq x y z
N MET A 1 -5.97 -9.31 -19.04
CA MET A 1 -6.51 -7.99 -18.71
C MET A 1 -5.86 -7.55 -17.39
N SER A 2 -4.97 -6.58 -17.39
CA SER A 2 -4.22 -6.19 -16.17
C SER A 2 -5.18 -5.64 -15.11
N ILE A 3 -5.14 -6.20 -13.90
CA ILE A 3 -5.93 -5.80 -12.73
C ILE A 3 -5.52 -4.40 -12.20
N VAL A 4 -4.53 -3.73 -12.82
CA VAL A 4 -3.78 -2.59 -12.25
C VAL A 4 -4.28 -1.20 -12.64
N ARG A 5 -5.29 -1.01 -13.49
CA ARG A 5 -5.78 0.34 -13.81
C ARG A 5 -6.88 0.78 -12.85
N ASN A 6 -6.58 1.76 -11.99
CA ASN A 6 -7.57 2.46 -11.18
C ASN A 6 -8.43 3.37 -12.08
N THR A 7 -9.70 3.04 -12.24
CA THR A 7 -10.70 3.93 -12.82
C THR A 7 -11.36 4.76 -11.71
N GLU A 8 -12.03 5.89 -12.04
CA GLU A 8 -12.82 6.65 -11.06
C GLU A 8 -13.79 5.75 -10.28
N SER A 9 -14.45 4.82 -10.98
CA SER A 9 -15.35 3.84 -10.37
C SER A 9 -14.65 2.86 -9.41
N ASP A 10 -13.34 2.64 -9.55
CA ASP A 10 -12.56 1.82 -8.61
C ASP A 10 -12.26 2.59 -7.33
N LEU A 11 -12.01 3.91 -7.43
CA LEU A 11 -11.79 4.77 -6.26
C LEU A 11 -13.06 4.94 -5.42
N GLU A 12 -14.20 5.17 -6.04
CA GLU A 12 -15.51 5.23 -5.36
C GLU A 12 -15.84 3.93 -4.65
N PHE A 13 -15.61 2.81 -5.33
CA PHE A 13 -15.78 1.48 -4.77
C PHE A 13 -14.87 1.26 -3.55
N GLU A 14 -13.56 1.54 -3.70
CA GLU A 14 -12.61 1.39 -2.60
C GLU A 14 -12.99 2.28 -1.40
N ASN A 15 -13.41 3.52 -1.64
CA ASN A 15 -13.81 4.44 -0.56
C ASN A 15 -15.03 3.95 0.20
N LYS A 16 -16.01 3.35 -0.49
CA LYS A 16 -17.23 2.82 0.14
C LYS A 16 -16.95 1.68 1.13
N ILE A 17 -15.97 0.83 0.82
CA ILE A 17 -15.68 -0.37 1.63
C ILE A 17 -14.54 -0.16 2.66
N ARG A 18 -13.87 1.01 2.64
CA ARG A 18 -12.81 1.31 3.60
C ARG A 18 -13.35 1.47 5.01
N PRO A 19 -12.71 0.84 6.04
CA PRO A 19 -13.01 1.13 7.42
C PRO A 19 -12.67 2.58 7.76
N GLN A 20 -13.45 3.18 8.65
CA GLN A 20 -13.31 4.57 9.08
C GLN A 20 -12.81 4.70 10.52
N GLU A 21 -12.80 3.60 11.28
CA GLU A 21 -12.48 3.52 12.71
C GLU A 21 -11.51 2.37 12.97
N LEU A 22 -10.69 2.46 14.02
CA LEU A 22 -9.74 1.41 14.41
C LEU A 22 -10.46 0.10 14.73
N GLU A 23 -11.61 0.15 15.38
CA GLU A 23 -12.40 -1.04 15.74
C GLU A 23 -12.83 -1.87 14.52
N THR A 24 -13.06 -1.21 13.39
CA THR A 24 -13.47 -1.86 12.13
C THR A 24 -12.31 -2.25 11.23
N PHE A 25 -11.08 -1.88 11.60
CA PHE A 25 -9.87 -2.24 10.86
C PHE A 25 -9.40 -3.63 11.29
N SER A 26 -9.61 -4.62 10.44
CA SER A 26 -9.27 -6.02 10.72
C SER A 26 -7.82 -6.33 10.36
N GLY A 27 -7.18 -7.14 11.19
CA GLY A 27 -5.77 -7.52 11.06
C GLY A 27 -4.81 -6.43 11.53
N GLN A 28 -3.51 -6.71 11.54
CA GLN A 28 -2.49 -5.81 12.10
C GLN A 28 -2.72 -5.50 13.59
N ASP A 29 -3.26 -6.45 14.36
CA ASP A 29 -3.79 -6.25 15.70
C ASP A 29 -2.83 -5.48 16.63
N LYS A 30 -1.52 -5.84 16.63
CA LYS A 30 -0.50 -5.13 17.41
C LYS A 30 -0.36 -3.65 17.05
N ILE A 31 -0.50 -3.32 15.76
CA ILE A 31 -0.43 -1.94 15.27
C ILE A 31 -1.67 -1.19 15.74
N VAL A 32 -2.84 -1.78 15.59
CA VAL A 32 -4.14 -1.22 15.98
C VAL A 32 -4.16 -0.95 17.49
N ASP A 33 -3.77 -1.92 18.30
CA ASP A 33 -3.71 -1.81 19.77
C ASP A 33 -2.78 -0.67 20.22
N ASN A 34 -1.59 -0.59 19.64
CA ASN A 34 -0.65 0.48 19.93
C ASN A 34 -1.16 1.86 19.50
N LEU A 35 -1.71 1.97 18.29
CA LEU A 35 -2.27 3.22 17.80
C LEU A 35 -3.43 3.69 18.67
N HIS A 36 -4.30 2.77 19.11
CA HIS A 36 -5.40 3.11 20.03
C HIS A 36 -4.87 3.75 21.34
N ILE A 37 -3.81 3.18 21.92
CA ILE A 37 -3.17 3.72 23.13
C ILE A 37 -2.56 5.10 22.86
N PHE A 38 -1.79 5.26 21.78
CA PHE A 38 -1.11 6.51 21.46
C PHE A 38 -2.08 7.65 21.16
N ILE A 39 -3.11 7.37 20.35
CA ILE A 39 -4.17 8.33 20.01
C ILE A 39 -4.92 8.76 21.28
N LYS A 40 -5.36 7.81 22.10
CA LYS A 40 -6.04 8.11 23.35
C LYS A 40 -5.18 8.95 24.29
N ALA A 41 -3.89 8.64 24.41
CA ALA A 41 -2.96 9.41 25.23
C ALA A 41 -2.76 10.84 24.71
N ALA A 42 -2.62 11.03 23.39
CA ALA A 42 -2.51 12.36 22.78
C ALA A 42 -3.78 13.19 23.03
N LEU A 43 -4.97 12.62 22.81
CA LEU A 43 -6.26 13.27 23.07
C LEU A 43 -6.43 13.67 24.55
N MET A 44 -6.02 12.81 25.50
CA MET A 44 -6.08 13.13 26.93
C MET A 44 -5.19 14.31 27.32
N ARG A 45 -4.08 14.53 26.64
CA ARG A 45 -3.18 15.66 26.87
C ARG A 45 -3.56 16.92 26.09
N GLY A 46 -4.41 16.78 25.07
CA GLY A 46 -4.72 17.85 24.11
C GLY A 46 -3.57 18.12 23.13
N ASP A 47 -2.70 17.14 22.90
CA ASP A 47 -1.54 17.24 22.02
C ASP A 47 -1.84 16.68 20.63
N SER A 48 -1.06 17.10 19.62
CA SER A 48 -0.97 16.37 18.34
C SER A 48 -0.36 14.99 18.58
N LEU A 49 -0.74 14.00 17.76
CA LEU A 49 -0.11 12.69 17.80
C LEU A 49 1.35 12.80 17.29
N ASP A 50 2.26 12.03 17.84
CA ASP A 50 3.62 11.89 17.29
C ASP A 50 3.56 11.51 15.80
N HIS A 51 4.59 11.91 15.04
CA HIS A 51 4.67 11.58 13.63
C HIS A 51 4.72 10.07 13.40
N VAL A 52 3.95 9.58 12.41
CA VAL A 52 3.73 8.15 12.14
C VAL A 52 4.33 7.75 10.80
N LEU A 53 5.13 6.70 10.77
CA LEU A 53 5.61 6.06 9.55
C LEU A 53 4.87 4.73 9.32
N LEU A 54 4.11 4.65 8.25
CA LEU A 54 3.43 3.44 7.80
C LEU A 54 4.24 2.81 6.66
N HIS A 55 4.83 1.63 6.87
CA HIS A 55 5.63 1.00 5.84
C HIS A 55 5.25 -0.48 5.63
N GLY A 56 5.49 -0.98 4.43
CA GLY A 56 5.17 -2.35 4.04
C GLY A 56 4.66 -2.44 2.60
N PRO A 57 4.41 -3.65 2.09
CA PRO A 57 3.93 -3.90 0.74
C PRO A 57 2.72 -3.05 0.33
N PRO A 58 2.47 -2.85 -0.98
CA PRO A 58 1.32 -2.09 -1.45
C PRO A 58 0.00 -2.81 -1.14
N GLY A 59 -1.08 -2.03 -0.94
CA GLY A 59 -2.43 -2.56 -0.78
C GLY A 59 -2.78 -3.14 0.60
N LEU A 60 -1.92 -2.95 1.62
CA LEU A 60 -2.13 -3.47 2.99
C LEU A 60 -2.93 -2.53 3.90
N GLY A 61 -3.32 -1.35 3.44
CA GLY A 61 -4.15 -0.42 4.22
C GLY A 61 -3.43 0.79 4.79
N LYS A 62 -2.22 1.16 4.34
CA LYS A 62 -1.49 2.35 4.83
C LYS A 62 -2.32 3.64 4.74
N THR A 63 -2.88 3.94 3.58
CA THR A 63 -3.75 5.09 3.37
C THR A 63 -5.04 5.01 4.20
N THR A 64 -5.57 3.80 4.40
CA THR A 64 -6.75 3.58 5.26
C THR A 64 -6.42 3.89 6.71
N LEU A 65 -5.28 3.41 7.24
CA LEU A 65 -4.85 3.74 8.60
C LEU A 65 -4.61 5.24 8.78
N ALA A 66 -4.05 5.93 7.78
CA ALA A 66 -3.87 7.38 7.85
C ALA A 66 -5.22 8.12 7.99
N ASN A 67 -6.24 7.69 7.23
CA ASN A 67 -7.60 8.24 7.37
C ASN A 67 -8.20 7.95 8.75
N ILE A 68 -8.05 6.71 9.24
CA ILE A 68 -8.55 6.31 10.56
C ILE A 68 -7.87 7.14 11.66
N ILE A 69 -6.55 7.28 11.63
CA ILE A 69 -5.81 8.10 12.61
C ILE A 69 -6.35 9.54 12.63
N ALA A 70 -6.57 10.14 11.46
CA ALA A 70 -7.12 11.49 11.39
C ALA A 70 -8.55 11.57 11.97
N ASN A 71 -9.40 10.59 11.66
CA ASN A 71 -10.75 10.52 12.20
C ASN A 71 -10.76 10.37 13.73
N GLU A 72 -9.95 9.45 14.26
CA GLU A 72 -9.83 9.20 15.71
C GLU A 72 -9.24 10.40 16.47
N MET A 73 -8.35 11.16 15.82
CA MET A 73 -7.80 12.42 16.35
C MET A 73 -8.76 13.60 16.17
N HIS A 74 -9.92 13.43 15.55
CA HIS A 74 -10.85 14.50 15.17
C HIS A 74 -10.20 15.62 14.34
N ALA A 75 -9.21 15.26 13.52
CA ALA A 75 -8.35 16.15 12.75
C ALA A 75 -8.73 16.16 11.27
N GLN A 76 -8.43 17.28 10.58
CA GLN A 76 -8.52 17.31 9.14
C GLN A 76 -7.32 16.58 8.52
N LEU A 77 -7.60 15.72 7.54
CA LEU A 77 -6.56 15.03 6.77
C LEU A 77 -6.26 15.82 5.49
N ARG A 78 -4.99 16.22 5.34
CA ARG A 78 -4.45 16.74 4.08
C ARG A 78 -3.62 15.64 3.43
N VAL A 79 -3.95 15.30 2.18
CA VAL A 79 -3.31 14.19 1.45
C VAL A 79 -2.45 14.74 0.33
N THR A 80 -1.22 14.26 0.26
CA THR A 80 -0.30 14.51 -0.85
C THR A 80 0.56 13.27 -1.09
N SER A 81 1.51 13.35 -2.01
CA SER A 81 2.47 12.27 -2.27
C SER A 81 3.87 12.82 -2.55
N GLY A 82 4.91 12.01 -2.30
CA GLY A 82 6.30 12.40 -2.54
C GLY A 82 6.54 12.98 -3.94
N PRO A 83 6.08 12.33 -5.02
CA PRO A 83 6.25 12.83 -6.38
C PRO A 83 5.60 14.19 -6.69
N VAL A 84 4.59 14.59 -5.93
CA VAL A 84 3.89 15.88 -6.12
C VAL A 84 4.63 17.03 -5.45
N LEU A 85 5.41 16.72 -4.41
CA LEU A 85 6.23 17.68 -3.66
C LEU A 85 7.61 17.85 -4.31
N ASP A 86 7.65 18.56 -5.43
CA ASP A 86 8.88 18.72 -6.21
C ASP A 86 9.79 19.82 -5.65
N LYS A 87 9.21 20.87 -5.06
CA LYS A 87 9.94 22.04 -4.56
C LYS A 87 9.59 22.35 -3.10
N PRO A 88 10.53 22.96 -2.35
CA PRO A 88 10.27 23.41 -0.98
C PRO A 88 9.01 24.29 -0.83
N GLY A 89 8.71 25.13 -1.84
CA GLY A 89 7.52 25.96 -1.84
C GLY A 89 6.20 25.17 -1.83
N ASP A 90 6.17 24.00 -2.47
CA ASP A 90 4.98 23.12 -2.48
C ASP A 90 4.70 22.60 -1.07
N LEU A 91 5.77 22.14 -0.38
CA LEU A 91 5.68 21.69 1.01
C LEU A 91 5.30 22.85 1.95
N ALA A 92 5.95 24.01 1.81
CA ALA A 92 5.67 25.19 2.62
C ALA A 92 4.20 25.62 2.48
N GLY A 93 3.67 25.64 1.25
CA GLY A 93 2.27 25.99 0.98
C GLY A 93 1.28 25.03 1.66
N LEU A 94 1.61 23.73 1.76
CA LEU A 94 0.79 22.77 2.49
C LEU A 94 0.87 23.00 4.00
N LEU A 95 2.09 23.11 4.56
CA LEU A 95 2.33 23.19 5.99
C LEU A 95 1.75 24.49 6.61
N THR A 96 1.87 25.61 5.92
CA THR A 96 1.34 26.92 6.40
C THR A 96 -0.19 27.00 6.40
N ASN A 97 -0.85 26.08 5.71
CA ASN A 97 -2.32 25.99 5.67
C ASN A 97 -2.90 24.91 6.61
N LEU A 98 -2.08 24.32 7.47
CA LEU A 98 -2.54 23.37 8.50
C LEU A 98 -3.02 24.13 9.73
N ASN A 99 -4.12 23.67 10.32
CA ASN A 99 -4.57 24.12 11.63
C ASN A 99 -3.90 23.28 12.75
N PRO A 100 -3.90 23.77 14.00
CA PRO A 100 -3.42 22.97 15.13
C PRO A 100 -4.11 21.61 15.20
N GLY A 101 -3.32 20.53 15.26
CA GLY A 101 -3.79 19.16 15.34
C GLY A 101 -4.11 18.50 14.00
N ASP A 102 -4.06 19.21 12.87
CA ASP A 102 -4.30 18.63 11.53
C ASP A 102 -3.28 17.51 11.21
N VAL A 103 -3.68 16.62 10.33
CA VAL A 103 -2.85 15.50 9.86
C VAL A 103 -2.44 15.76 8.40
N LEU A 104 -1.13 15.75 8.15
CA LEU A 104 -0.56 15.73 6.79
C LEU A 104 -0.16 14.29 6.44
N PHE A 105 -0.76 13.72 5.41
CA PHE A 105 -0.41 12.41 4.88
C PHE A 105 0.40 12.56 3.59
N ILE A 106 1.61 11.99 3.57
CA ILE A 106 2.48 11.94 2.39
C ILE A 106 2.64 10.47 1.96
N ASP A 107 1.96 10.10 0.86
CA ASP A 107 2.15 8.78 0.27
C ASP A 107 3.46 8.72 -0.54
N GLU A 108 4.08 7.54 -0.62
CA GLU A 108 5.38 7.32 -1.27
C GLU A 108 6.45 8.34 -0.81
N ILE A 109 6.52 8.58 0.49
CA ILE A 109 7.39 9.59 1.10
C ILE A 109 8.89 9.39 0.76
N HIS A 110 9.31 8.17 0.42
CA HIS A 110 10.68 7.86 -0.04
C HIS A 110 11.03 8.50 -1.39
N ARG A 111 10.04 9.07 -2.10
CA ARG A 111 10.22 9.77 -3.38
C ARG A 111 10.36 11.28 -3.24
N LEU A 112 10.43 11.80 -2.03
CA LEU A 112 10.75 13.20 -1.80
C LEU A 112 12.16 13.52 -2.32
N SER A 113 12.33 14.70 -2.90
CA SER A 113 13.67 15.19 -3.23
C SER A 113 14.46 15.50 -1.95
N PRO A 114 15.80 15.33 -1.95
CA PRO A 114 16.62 15.63 -0.76
C PRO A 114 16.40 17.04 -0.20
N ILE A 115 16.17 18.02 -1.08
CA ILE A 115 15.94 19.41 -0.69
C ILE A 115 14.62 19.54 0.08
N VAL A 116 13.54 18.93 -0.41
CA VAL A 116 12.22 18.95 0.25
C VAL A 116 12.29 18.18 1.57
N GLU A 117 13.06 17.09 1.62
CA GLU A 117 13.25 16.31 2.84
C GLU A 117 13.94 17.13 3.95
N GLU A 118 14.94 17.97 3.62
CA GLU A 118 15.60 18.86 4.59
C GLU A 118 14.63 19.88 5.21
N TYR A 119 13.73 20.46 4.40
CA TYR A 119 12.70 21.36 4.92
C TYR A 119 11.72 20.64 5.86
N LEU A 120 11.43 19.37 5.57
CA LEU A 120 10.55 18.56 6.39
C LEU A 120 11.13 18.27 7.78
N TYR A 121 12.47 18.18 7.91
CA TYR A 121 13.12 17.95 9.20
C TYR A 121 12.79 19.04 10.23
N SER A 122 13.00 20.31 9.88
CA SER A 122 12.71 21.44 10.75
C SER A 122 11.22 21.56 11.06
N ALA A 123 10.39 21.26 10.06
CA ALA A 123 8.94 21.26 10.24
C ALA A 123 8.46 20.19 11.23
N MET A 124 9.10 19.01 11.25
CA MET A 124 8.76 17.91 12.17
C MET A 124 9.28 18.11 13.57
N GLU A 125 10.49 18.69 13.74
CA GLU A 125 11.11 18.83 15.07
C GLU A 125 10.67 20.10 15.78
N ASP A 126 10.70 21.25 15.07
CA ASP A 126 10.55 22.56 15.67
C ASP A 126 9.25 23.26 15.28
N TYR A 127 8.43 22.65 14.43
CA TYR A 127 7.25 23.29 13.82
C TYR A 127 7.61 24.65 13.18
N LYS A 128 8.71 24.68 12.44
CA LYS A 128 9.23 25.83 11.72
C LYS A 128 9.70 25.47 10.34
N ILE A 129 9.62 26.42 9.42
CA ILE A 129 10.15 26.27 8.08
C ILE A 129 10.89 27.54 7.67
N ASP A 130 12.11 27.39 7.16
CA ASP A 130 12.92 28.50 6.68
C ASP A 130 12.78 28.63 5.15
N ILE A 131 12.21 29.71 4.67
CA ILE A 131 12.03 29.97 3.23
C ILE A 131 13.10 30.92 2.75
N VAL A 132 13.92 30.47 1.79
CA VAL A 132 14.92 31.34 1.14
C VAL A 132 14.24 32.13 0.02
N LEU A 133 14.22 33.46 0.17
CA LEU A 133 13.54 34.38 -0.76
C LEU A 133 14.37 34.70 -1.99
N ASP A 134 15.70 34.77 -1.86
CA ASP A 134 16.62 35.21 -2.91
C ASP A 134 17.78 34.22 -3.10
N LYS A 135 18.34 34.20 -4.29
CA LYS A 135 19.55 33.43 -4.60
C LYS A 135 20.77 34.35 -4.62
N GLY A 136 21.85 33.95 -3.97
CA GLY A 136 23.13 34.67 -4.04
C GLY A 136 23.67 35.09 -2.66
N PRO A 137 24.76 35.86 -2.61
CA PRO A 137 25.42 36.24 -1.38
C PRO A 137 24.60 37.11 -0.42
N SER A 138 23.50 37.71 -0.91
CA SER A 138 22.55 38.51 -0.12
C SER A 138 21.22 37.78 0.12
N ALA A 139 21.22 36.46 0.00
CA ALA A 139 20.02 35.65 0.24
C ALA A 139 19.42 35.93 1.61
N ARG A 140 18.12 36.23 1.64
CA ARG A 140 17.35 36.39 2.88
C ARG A 140 16.50 35.16 3.10
N SER A 141 16.48 34.67 4.33
CA SER A 141 15.55 33.65 4.76
C SER A 141 14.49 34.26 5.67
N ILE A 142 13.26 33.78 5.54
CA ILE A 142 12.18 34.05 6.48
C ILE A 142 11.84 32.73 7.15
N GLN A 143 11.89 32.74 8.49
CA GLN A 143 11.39 31.63 9.29
C GLN A 143 9.90 31.81 9.54
N ILE A 144 9.12 30.78 9.22
CA ILE A 144 7.68 30.75 9.44
C ILE A 144 7.40 29.72 10.53
N GLU A 145 6.66 30.11 11.56
CA GLU A 145 6.14 29.22 12.57
C GLU A 145 4.93 28.46 12.02
N LEU A 146 4.88 27.15 12.27
CA LEU A 146 3.81 26.25 11.85
C LEU A 146 2.94 25.90 13.05
N ALA A 147 1.66 25.64 12.79
CA ALA A 147 0.80 25.03 13.79
C ALA A 147 1.29 23.60 14.09
N PRO A 148 1.22 23.12 15.35
CA PRO A 148 1.52 21.73 15.67
C PRO A 148 0.64 20.80 14.85
N PHE A 149 1.23 19.82 14.16
CA PHE A 149 0.55 18.90 13.26
C PHE A 149 1.13 17.48 13.41
N THR A 150 0.41 16.50 12.93
CA THR A 150 0.91 15.14 12.80
C THR A 150 1.26 14.84 11.35
N LEU A 151 2.52 14.45 11.09
CA LEU A 151 2.90 13.89 9.79
C LEU A 151 2.68 12.38 9.80
N ILE A 152 1.97 11.87 8.80
CA ILE A 152 1.90 10.43 8.50
C ILE A 152 2.61 10.20 7.17
N GLY A 153 3.76 9.55 7.20
CA GLY A 153 4.47 9.11 6.01
C GLY A 153 4.10 7.68 5.64
N ALA A 154 3.83 7.41 4.37
CA ALA A 154 3.65 6.04 3.89
C ALA A 154 4.71 5.68 2.85
N THR A 155 5.21 4.44 2.89
CA THR A 155 6.19 3.95 1.92
C THR A 155 6.08 2.44 1.70
N THR A 156 6.33 2.01 0.48
CA THR A 156 6.55 0.60 0.13
C THR A 156 8.02 0.20 0.27
N ARG A 157 8.94 1.17 0.27
CA ARG A 157 10.39 1.00 0.23
C ARG A 157 11.07 1.71 1.40
N SER A 158 10.84 1.22 2.63
CA SER A 158 11.41 1.84 3.85
C SER A 158 12.95 1.93 3.85
N GLY A 159 13.63 1.06 3.11
CA GLY A 159 15.08 1.11 2.93
C GLY A 159 15.61 2.30 2.13
N LEU A 160 14.76 3.00 1.37
CA LEU A 160 15.11 4.20 0.62
C LEU A 160 14.97 5.50 1.43
N LEU A 161 14.32 5.43 2.60
CA LEU A 161 14.25 6.60 3.50
C LEU A 161 15.62 6.87 4.10
N THR A 162 15.99 8.15 4.15
CA THR A 162 17.21 8.57 4.86
C THR A 162 17.09 8.27 6.35
N SER A 163 18.22 7.99 7.00
CA SER A 163 18.23 7.74 8.43
C SER A 163 17.73 8.94 9.24
N PRO A 164 18.06 10.20 8.89
CA PRO A 164 17.52 11.38 9.58
C PRO A 164 16.00 11.49 9.50
N LEU A 165 15.40 11.26 8.33
CA LEU A 165 13.93 11.30 8.19
C LEU A 165 13.27 10.19 9.03
N ARG A 166 13.80 8.98 8.94
CA ARG A 166 13.25 7.84 9.69
C ARG A 166 13.27 8.06 11.19
N ALA A 167 14.36 8.66 11.72
CA ALA A 167 14.52 8.90 13.15
C ALA A 167 13.49 9.91 13.73
N ARG A 168 12.89 10.74 12.88
CA ARG A 168 11.90 11.74 13.27
C ARG A 168 10.48 11.19 13.42
N PHE A 169 10.25 9.95 12.99
CA PHE A 169 8.97 9.28 13.22
C PHE A 169 8.99 8.57 14.57
N GLY A 170 8.27 9.12 15.55
CA GLY A 170 8.14 8.52 16.89
C GLY A 170 7.36 7.21 16.88
N ILE A 171 6.45 7.05 15.91
CA ILE A 171 5.63 5.84 15.75
C ILE A 171 5.95 5.21 14.40
N GLN A 172 6.42 3.94 14.41
CA GLN A 172 6.72 3.21 13.19
C GLN A 172 5.88 1.93 13.13
N CYS A 173 5.07 1.80 12.07
CA CYS A 173 4.16 0.69 11.86
C CYS A 173 4.58 -0.10 10.62
N HIS A 174 5.04 -1.34 10.81
CA HIS A 174 5.31 -2.27 9.72
C HIS A 174 4.09 -3.11 9.43
N LEU A 175 3.40 -2.85 8.30
CA LEU A 175 2.26 -3.64 7.87
C LEU A 175 2.74 -4.91 7.17
N GLU A 176 2.15 -6.03 7.56
CA GLU A 176 2.45 -7.35 7.01
C GLU A 176 1.30 -7.87 6.14
N TYR A 177 1.59 -8.88 5.34
CA TYR A 177 0.54 -9.57 4.58
C TYR A 177 -0.45 -10.24 5.52
N TYR A 178 -1.72 -10.21 5.13
CA TYR A 178 -2.83 -10.77 5.87
C TYR A 178 -2.95 -12.26 5.66
N ASP A 179 -3.33 -12.98 6.69
CA ASP A 179 -3.69 -14.39 6.59
C ASP A 179 -5.07 -14.57 5.96
N ALA A 180 -5.28 -15.72 5.31
CA ALA A 180 -6.51 -16.00 4.59
C ALA A 180 -7.79 -15.89 5.46
N PRO A 181 -7.83 -16.35 6.72
CA PRO A 181 -9.01 -16.18 7.58
C PRO A 181 -9.37 -14.72 7.83
N VAL A 182 -8.38 -13.86 8.06
CA VAL A 182 -8.59 -12.41 8.25
C VAL A 182 -9.10 -11.77 6.96
N LEU A 183 -8.50 -12.10 5.81
CA LEU A 183 -8.96 -11.63 4.51
C LEU A 183 -10.38 -12.10 4.18
N ALA A 184 -10.74 -13.34 4.53
CA ALA A 184 -12.11 -13.83 4.36
C ALA A 184 -13.11 -12.98 5.17
N GLY A 185 -12.73 -12.57 6.38
CA GLY A 185 -13.51 -11.61 7.17
C GLY A 185 -13.68 -10.26 6.48
N ILE A 186 -12.60 -9.73 5.87
CA ILE A 186 -12.64 -8.49 5.10
C ILE A 186 -13.54 -8.64 3.86
N VAL A 187 -13.45 -9.75 3.13
CA VAL A 187 -14.30 -10.06 1.96
C VAL A 187 -15.76 -10.09 2.35
N ARG A 188 -16.13 -10.80 3.43
CA ARG A 188 -17.52 -10.85 3.94
C ARG A 188 -18.05 -9.47 4.32
N ARG A 189 -17.23 -8.67 5.03
CA ARG A 189 -17.61 -7.30 5.39
C ARG A 189 -17.83 -6.46 4.13
N SER A 190 -16.93 -6.53 3.16
CA SER A 190 -17.03 -5.79 1.91
C SER A 190 -18.26 -6.23 1.09
N ALA A 191 -18.54 -7.54 1.02
CA ALA A 191 -19.72 -8.07 0.35
C ALA A 191 -21.01 -7.54 0.99
N ARG A 192 -21.08 -7.50 2.33
CA ARG A 192 -22.24 -6.93 3.07
C ARG A 192 -22.44 -5.45 2.76
N ILE A 193 -21.38 -4.64 2.72
CA ILE A 193 -21.44 -3.20 2.39
C ILE A 193 -21.94 -2.99 0.95
N LEU A 194 -21.63 -3.93 0.07
CA LEU A 194 -22.01 -3.89 -1.34
C LEU A 194 -23.37 -4.54 -1.63
N ASP A 195 -24.03 -5.03 -0.59
CA ASP A 195 -25.30 -5.78 -0.71
C ASP A 195 -25.18 -7.00 -1.63
N VAL A 196 -24.11 -7.78 -1.46
CA VAL A 196 -23.83 -8.99 -2.23
C VAL A 196 -23.84 -10.19 -1.28
N SER A 197 -24.63 -11.20 -1.62
CA SER A 197 -24.63 -12.48 -0.89
C SER A 197 -23.41 -13.31 -1.26
N ILE A 198 -22.67 -13.79 -0.25
CA ILE A 198 -21.47 -14.61 -0.43
C ILE A 198 -21.42 -15.71 0.65
N ASP A 199 -21.10 -16.94 0.23
CA ASP A 199 -20.88 -18.06 1.13
C ASP A 199 -19.52 -17.94 1.84
N ASP A 200 -19.40 -18.53 3.03
CA ASP A 200 -18.14 -18.54 3.78
C ASP A 200 -17.00 -19.21 3.02
N ASP A 201 -17.28 -20.32 2.34
CA ASP A 201 -16.30 -21.03 1.50
C ASP A 201 -15.88 -20.20 0.28
N ALA A 202 -16.79 -19.43 -0.31
CA ALA A 202 -16.48 -18.51 -1.40
C ALA A 202 -15.61 -17.35 -0.92
N ALA A 203 -15.93 -16.78 0.24
CA ALA A 203 -15.13 -15.72 0.86
C ALA A 203 -13.71 -16.22 1.17
N HIS A 204 -13.57 -17.45 1.65
CA HIS A 204 -12.28 -18.08 1.91
C HIS A 204 -11.48 -18.33 0.61
N GLU A 205 -12.12 -18.82 -0.45
CA GLU A 205 -11.51 -19.04 -1.77
C GLU A 205 -10.98 -17.72 -2.37
N VAL A 206 -11.76 -16.64 -2.32
CA VAL A 206 -11.35 -15.29 -2.72
C VAL A 206 -10.15 -14.84 -1.89
N ALA A 207 -10.17 -15.07 -0.58
CA ALA A 207 -9.10 -14.68 0.33
C ALA A 207 -7.79 -15.42 0.03
N LEU A 208 -7.85 -16.74 -0.19
CA LEU A 208 -6.68 -17.56 -0.52
C LEU A 208 -5.95 -17.04 -1.76
N ARG A 209 -6.70 -16.68 -2.81
CA ARG A 209 -6.12 -16.20 -4.06
C ARG A 209 -5.81 -14.68 -4.08
N SER A 210 -5.97 -13.99 -2.93
CA SER A 210 -5.77 -12.53 -2.81
C SER A 210 -4.36 -12.11 -2.40
N ARG A 211 -3.38 -13.01 -2.43
CA ARG A 211 -1.97 -12.71 -2.13
C ARG A 211 -1.72 -12.04 -0.77
N GLY A 212 -2.56 -12.30 0.21
CA GLY A 212 -2.43 -11.65 1.51
C GLY A 212 -2.74 -10.14 1.51
N THR A 213 -3.48 -9.65 0.51
CA THR A 213 -3.64 -8.21 0.28
C THR A 213 -5.11 -7.81 0.23
N PRO A 214 -5.61 -6.98 1.17
CA PRO A 214 -7.01 -6.51 1.18
C PRO A 214 -7.45 -5.82 -0.10
N ARG A 215 -6.59 -5.01 -0.74
CA ARG A 215 -6.89 -4.37 -2.02
C ARG A 215 -7.18 -5.37 -3.12
N ILE A 216 -6.35 -6.43 -3.22
CA ILE A 216 -6.56 -7.50 -4.22
C ILE A 216 -7.83 -8.28 -3.89
N ALA A 217 -8.07 -8.63 -2.63
CA ALA A 217 -9.27 -9.33 -2.19
C ALA A 217 -10.56 -8.58 -2.60
N ASN A 218 -10.60 -7.28 -2.36
CA ASN A 218 -11.73 -6.44 -2.74
C ASN A 218 -11.91 -6.31 -4.26
N ARG A 219 -10.81 -6.23 -5.03
CA ARG A 219 -10.86 -6.23 -6.50
C ARG A 219 -11.37 -7.54 -7.05
N ILE A 220 -10.90 -8.66 -6.51
CA ILE A 220 -11.38 -9.99 -6.86
C ILE A 220 -12.88 -10.10 -6.54
N LEU A 221 -13.30 -9.72 -5.33
CA LEU A 221 -14.70 -9.73 -4.92
C LEU A 221 -15.58 -8.98 -5.92
N ARG A 222 -15.16 -7.80 -6.36
CA ARG A 222 -15.89 -7.01 -7.34
C ARG A 222 -16.08 -7.77 -8.66
N ARG A 223 -15.04 -8.43 -9.14
CA ARG A 223 -15.14 -9.22 -10.39
C ARG A 223 -15.97 -10.47 -10.21
N VAL A 224 -15.79 -11.19 -9.13
CA VAL A 224 -16.61 -12.39 -8.83
C VAL A 224 -18.08 -12.02 -8.68
N ARG A 225 -18.40 -10.86 -8.10
CA ARG A 225 -19.76 -10.31 -8.07
C ARG A 225 -20.33 -10.14 -9.48
N ASP A 226 -19.55 -9.51 -10.39
CA ASP A 226 -19.99 -9.29 -11.77
C ASP A 226 -20.31 -10.62 -12.45
N PHE A 227 -19.52 -11.68 -12.22
CA PHE A 227 -19.80 -13.04 -12.68
C PHE A 227 -21.09 -13.60 -12.06
N ALA A 228 -21.24 -13.52 -10.73
CA ALA A 228 -22.42 -14.02 -10.05
C ALA A 228 -23.72 -13.38 -10.55
N GLN A 229 -23.69 -12.08 -10.85
CA GLN A 229 -24.84 -11.35 -11.38
C GLN A 229 -25.25 -11.80 -12.81
N VAL A 230 -24.29 -12.25 -13.62
CA VAL A 230 -24.53 -12.62 -15.02
C VAL A 230 -24.74 -14.11 -15.20
N THR A 231 -24.03 -14.94 -14.43
CA THR A 231 -24.02 -16.41 -14.64
C THR A 231 -24.71 -17.23 -13.55
N ALA A 232 -25.11 -16.57 -12.47
CA ALA A 232 -25.80 -17.15 -11.32
C ALA A 232 -26.91 -16.19 -10.82
N ASP A 233 -27.62 -16.57 -9.77
CA ASP A 233 -28.71 -15.77 -9.19
C ASP A 233 -28.21 -14.58 -8.30
N GLY A 234 -27.05 -14.05 -8.56
CA GLY A 234 -26.42 -12.95 -7.79
C GLY A 234 -25.77 -13.41 -6.48
N VAL A 235 -25.78 -14.70 -6.18
CA VAL A 235 -25.14 -15.28 -4.99
C VAL A 235 -23.74 -15.78 -5.36
N ILE A 236 -22.74 -15.37 -4.59
CA ILE A 236 -21.36 -15.85 -4.75
C ILE A 236 -21.20 -17.13 -3.93
N THR A 237 -21.38 -18.27 -4.59
CA THR A 237 -21.02 -19.58 -4.04
C THR A 237 -19.55 -19.90 -4.30
N ARG A 238 -18.99 -20.90 -3.60
CA ARG A 238 -17.63 -21.36 -3.86
C ARG A 238 -17.41 -21.74 -5.33
N GLN A 239 -18.38 -22.41 -5.96
CA GLN A 239 -18.29 -22.79 -7.37
C GLN A 239 -18.22 -21.56 -8.28
N VAL A 240 -19.09 -20.55 -8.07
CA VAL A 240 -19.07 -19.30 -8.83
C VAL A 240 -17.75 -18.56 -8.64
N ALA A 241 -17.23 -18.50 -7.42
CA ALA A 241 -15.95 -17.89 -7.13
C ALA A 241 -14.79 -18.59 -7.87
N ASP A 242 -14.74 -19.92 -7.83
CA ASP A 242 -13.70 -20.71 -8.51
C ASP A 242 -13.77 -20.55 -10.03
N GLU A 243 -14.96 -20.64 -10.64
CA GLU A 243 -15.15 -20.42 -12.08
C GLU A 243 -14.72 -19.00 -12.50
N ALA A 244 -15.09 -17.98 -11.73
CA ALA A 244 -14.73 -16.60 -12.01
C ALA A 244 -13.20 -16.39 -11.91
N LEU A 245 -12.56 -16.92 -10.86
CA LEU A 245 -11.12 -16.82 -10.65
C LEU A 245 -10.34 -17.53 -11.77
N ASN A 246 -10.79 -18.71 -12.19
CA ASN A 246 -10.19 -19.43 -13.31
C ASN A 246 -10.31 -18.64 -14.64
N ARG A 247 -11.46 -18.01 -14.91
CA ARG A 247 -11.65 -17.13 -16.09
C ARG A 247 -10.80 -15.86 -16.01
N LEU A 248 -10.51 -15.37 -14.80
CA LEU A 248 -9.59 -14.26 -14.56
C LEU A 248 -8.12 -14.68 -14.60
N GLU A 249 -7.85 -15.97 -14.89
CA GLU A 249 -6.50 -16.54 -14.94
C GLU A 249 -5.72 -16.43 -13.61
N ILE A 250 -6.45 -16.39 -12.49
CA ILE A 250 -5.87 -16.41 -11.15
C ILE A 250 -5.90 -17.85 -10.65
N ASP A 251 -4.72 -18.45 -10.46
CA ASP A 251 -4.62 -19.84 -10.02
C ASP A 251 -4.85 -20.02 -8.51
N HIS A 252 -4.80 -21.26 -8.04
CA HIS A 252 -5.06 -21.64 -6.64
C HIS A 252 -4.08 -21.05 -5.63
N LEU A 253 -2.91 -20.55 -6.08
CA LEU A 253 -1.93 -19.84 -5.26
C LEU A 253 -2.00 -18.32 -5.47
N GLY A 254 -2.98 -17.82 -6.23
CA GLY A 254 -3.15 -16.40 -6.50
C GLY A 254 -2.18 -15.82 -7.54
N LEU A 255 -1.48 -16.66 -8.31
CA LEU A 255 -0.66 -16.19 -9.42
C LEU A 255 -1.55 -15.85 -10.61
N ASP A 256 -1.35 -14.66 -11.19
CA ASP A 256 -2.04 -14.25 -12.40
C ASP A 256 -1.26 -14.62 -13.68
N SER A 257 -1.77 -14.22 -14.83
CA SER A 257 -1.13 -14.50 -16.11
C SER A 257 0.25 -13.85 -16.26
N LEU A 258 0.47 -12.68 -15.64
CA LEU A 258 1.76 -11.99 -15.69
C LEU A 258 2.80 -12.66 -14.79
N ASP A 259 2.43 -13.09 -13.57
CA ASP A 259 3.33 -13.86 -12.71
C ASP A 259 3.83 -15.11 -13.45
N ARG A 260 2.89 -15.89 -14.00
CA ARG A 260 3.25 -17.13 -14.73
C ARG A 260 4.09 -16.83 -15.97
N ARG A 261 3.80 -15.74 -16.70
CA ARG A 261 4.61 -15.30 -17.84
C ARG A 261 6.01 -14.90 -17.41
N MET A 262 6.13 -14.14 -16.31
CA MET A 262 7.40 -13.74 -15.75
C MET A 262 8.26 -14.96 -15.36
N LEU A 263 7.69 -15.89 -14.58
CA LEU A 263 8.38 -17.10 -14.13
C LEU A 263 8.77 -18.00 -15.31
N ARG A 264 7.85 -18.23 -16.27
CA ARG A 264 8.15 -18.99 -17.49
C ARG A 264 9.25 -18.37 -18.33
N SER A 265 9.25 -17.04 -18.50
CA SER A 265 10.30 -16.36 -19.25
C SER A 265 11.69 -16.54 -18.63
N ILE A 266 11.80 -16.56 -17.28
CA ILE A 266 13.07 -16.85 -16.60
C ILE A 266 13.53 -18.28 -16.90
N ILE A 267 12.61 -19.24 -16.94
CA ILE A 267 12.93 -20.64 -17.23
C ILE A 267 13.34 -20.82 -18.70
N GLU A 268 12.49 -20.36 -19.61
CA GLU A 268 12.60 -20.66 -21.04
C GLU A 268 13.75 -19.91 -21.73
N TYR A 269 13.92 -18.61 -21.39
CA TYR A 269 14.91 -17.77 -22.06
C TYR A 269 16.22 -17.62 -21.31
N TYR A 270 16.22 -17.88 -19.98
CA TYR A 270 17.39 -17.64 -19.14
C TYR A 270 17.78 -18.87 -18.31
N SER A 271 17.29 -20.06 -18.70
CA SER A 271 17.64 -21.36 -18.05
C SER A 271 17.46 -21.35 -16.53
N GLY A 272 16.37 -20.68 -16.05
CA GLY A 272 16.06 -20.53 -14.63
C GLY A 272 16.74 -19.36 -13.94
N GLY A 273 17.57 -18.61 -14.63
CA GLY A 273 18.28 -17.43 -14.11
C GLY A 273 19.77 -17.68 -13.87
N PRO A 274 20.53 -16.67 -13.40
CA PRO A 274 20.05 -15.32 -12.98
C PRO A 274 19.82 -14.37 -14.16
N VAL A 275 18.76 -13.55 -14.09
CA VAL A 275 18.42 -12.50 -15.06
C VAL A 275 18.20 -11.16 -14.39
N GLY A 276 18.73 -10.07 -14.97
CA GLY A 276 18.51 -8.70 -14.50
C GLY A 276 17.05 -8.25 -14.68
N VAL A 277 16.56 -7.36 -13.80
CA VAL A 277 15.15 -6.89 -13.87
C VAL A 277 14.84 -6.16 -15.16
N GLU A 278 15.75 -5.31 -15.65
CA GLU A 278 15.56 -4.54 -16.89
C GLU A 278 15.41 -5.48 -18.10
N THR A 279 16.26 -6.52 -18.16
CA THR A 279 16.20 -7.53 -19.22
C THR A 279 14.90 -8.32 -19.17
N LEU A 280 14.48 -8.72 -17.96
CA LEU A 280 13.22 -9.46 -17.76
C LEU A 280 12.02 -8.59 -18.12
N ALA A 281 12.00 -7.34 -17.67
CA ALA A 281 10.96 -6.35 -17.96
C ALA A 281 10.79 -6.15 -19.48
N ALA A 282 11.89 -5.96 -20.20
CA ALA A 282 11.90 -5.86 -21.65
C ALA A 282 11.37 -7.15 -22.32
N THR A 283 11.74 -8.33 -21.82
CA THR A 283 11.30 -9.63 -22.35
C THR A 283 9.79 -9.81 -22.26
N ILE A 284 9.17 -9.38 -21.17
CA ILE A 284 7.73 -9.54 -20.96
C ILE A 284 6.91 -8.28 -21.29
N ASN A 285 7.57 -7.24 -21.83
CA ASN A 285 6.99 -5.95 -22.18
C ASN A 285 6.25 -5.30 -21.00
N GLU A 286 6.98 -5.13 -19.89
CA GLU A 286 6.48 -4.51 -18.67
C GLU A 286 7.54 -3.54 -18.12
N GLU A 287 7.18 -2.67 -17.18
CA GLU A 287 8.12 -1.77 -16.50
C GLU A 287 8.87 -2.50 -15.38
N SER A 288 10.19 -2.28 -15.25
CA SER A 288 11.02 -2.88 -14.20
C SER A 288 10.52 -2.54 -12.78
N VAL A 289 10.08 -1.29 -12.59
CA VAL A 289 9.50 -0.84 -11.30
C VAL A 289 8.22 -1.61 -10.96
N THR A 290 7.37 -1.90 -11.95
CA THR A 290 6.16 -2.71 -11.76
C THR A 290 6.52 -4.14 -11.31
N LEU A 291 7.55 -4.73 -11.91
CA LEU A 291 8.01 -6.06 -11.49
C LEU A 291 8.51 -6.04 -10.05
N GLU A 292 9.35 -5.08 -9.68
CA GLU A 292 9.93 -4.97 -8.34
C GLU A 292 8.92 -4.64 -7.24
N ASP A 293 7.93 -3.81 -7.54
CA ASP A 293 7.02 -3.30 -6.50
C ASP A 293 5.74 -4.12 -6.35
N VAL A 294 5.28 -4.76 -7.45
CA VAL A 294 3.96 -5.43 -7.46
C VAL A 294 4.10 -6.95 -7.50
N TYR A 295 4.98 -7.49 -8.31
CA TYR A 295 5.07 -8.94 -8.57
C TYR A 295 6.11 -9.65 -7.72
N GLU A 296 7.35 -9.17 -7.72
CA GLU A 296 8.46 -9.83 -6.99
C GLU A 296 8.18 -10.03 -5.48
N PRO A 297 7.60 -9.08 -4.74
CA PRO A 297 7.45 -9.25 -3.30
C PRO A 297 6.61 -10.48 -2.93
N TYR A 298 5.55 -10.74 -3.68
CA TYR A 298 4.70 -11.91 -3.48
C TYR A 298 5.41 -13.21 -3.90
N LEU A 299 6.05 -13.20 -5.06
CA LEU A 299 6.78 -14.36 -5.58
C LEU A 299 7.96 -14.76 -4.69
N ILE A 300 8.68 -13.77 -4.15
CA ILE A 300 9.81 -14.01 -3.22
C ILE A 300 9.28 -14.54 -1.89
N LYS A 301 8.25 -13.92 -1.31
CA LYS A 301 7.66 -14.37 -0.04
C LYS A 301 7.20 -15.81 -0.10
N ASN A 302 6.62 -16.23 -1.22
CA ASN A 302 6.10 -17.60 -1.38
C ASN A 302 7.13 -18.59 -1.96
N GLY A 303 8.38 -18.16 -2.11
CA GLY A 303 9.47 -19.02 -2.49
C GLY A 303 9.52 -19.40 -3.97
N PHE A 304 8.80 -18.70 -4.86
CA PHE A 304 8.88 -18.94 -6.31
C PHE A 304 10.11 -18.31 -6.93
N LEU A 305 10.58 -17.20 -6.37
CA LEU A 305 11.63 -16.37 -6.93
C LEU A 305 12.67 -16.02 -5.86
N ASN A 306 13.94 -16.08 -6.19
CA ASN A 306 15.04 -15.59 -5.38
C ASN A 306 15.68 -14.37 -6.04
N ARG A 307 15.96 -13.32 -5.25
CA ARG A 307 16.71 -12.14 -5.68
C ARG A 307 18.17 -12.28 -5.23
N THR A 308 19.09 -12.25 -6.16
CA THR A 308 20.53 -12.34 -5.92
C THR A 308 21.24 -11.08 -6.47
N PRO A 309 22.50 -10.82 -6.10
CA PRO A 309 23.28 -9.74 -6.68
C PRO A 309 23.44 -9.81 -8.22
N LYS A 310 23.32 -11.02 -8.79
CA LYS A 310 23.41 -11.25 -10.25
C LYS A 310 22.07 -11.18 -10.97
N GLY A 311 20.94 -11.13 -10.23
CA GLY A 311 19.61 -11.10 -10.80
C GLY A 311 18.62 -12.05 -10.14
N ARG A 312 17.52 -12.31 -10.84
CA ARG A 312 16.38 -13.15 -10.40
C ARG A 312 16.60 -14.58 -10.84
N ILE A 313 16.34 -15.51 -9.92
CA ILE A 313 16.46 -16.96 -10.14
C ILE A 313 15.15 -17.59 -9.67
N VAL A 314 14.57 -18.47 -10.48
CA VAL A 314 13.41 -19.27 -10.06
C VAL A 314 13.87 -20.43 -9.17
N THR A 315 12.94 -20.96 -8.38
CA THR A 315 13.19 -22.08 -7.48
C THR A 315 12.59 -23.38 -8.03
N ASP A 316 12.94 -24.52 -7.44
CA ASP A 316 12.33 -25.81 -7.78
C ASP A 316 10.80 -25.80 -7.60
N LEU A 317 10.31 -25.05 -6.61
CA LEU A 317 8.87 -24.85 -6.39
C LEU A 317 8.20 -24.25 -7.65
N THR A 318 8.88 -23.35 -8.35
CA THR A 318 8.37 -22.74 -9.58
C THR A 318 8.24 -23.76 -10.71
N TYR A 319 9.24 -24.61 -10.90
CA TYR A 319 9.17 -25.67 -11.90
C TYR A 319 8.02 -26.63 -11.62
N HIS A 320 7.89 -27.05 -10.35
CA HIS A 320 6.80 -27.93 -9.92
C HIS A 320 5.43 -27.29 -10.14
N HIS A 321 5.26 -26.01 -9.74
CA HIS A 321 4.00 -25.29 -9.88
C HIS A 321 3.59 -25.10 -11.35
N LEU A 322 4.54 -24.83 -12.23
CA LEU A 322 4.29 -24.67 -13.67
C LEU A 322 4.20 -25.97 -14.45
N GLY A 323 4.39 -27.14 -13.80
CA GLY A 323 4.37 -28.45 -14.44
C GLY A 323 5.53 -28.67 -15.43
N LEU A 324 6.71 -28.07 -15.15
CA LEU A 324 7.89 -28.11 -16.01
C LEU A 324 9.02 -29.00 -15.44
N ASN A 325 8.69 -30.07 -14.73
CA ASN A 325 9.64 -31.04 -14.17
C ASN A 325 10.27 -31.93 -15.25
#